data_fdc90cd936256c1a7aabecf9c410226c
#
_entry.id   fdc90cd936256c1a7aabecf9c410226c
#
_cell.length_a   1.000
_cell.length_b   1.000
_cell.length_c   1.000
_cell.angle_alpha   90.00
_cell.angle_beta   90.00
_cell.angle_gamma   90.00
#
_symmetry.space_group_name_H-M   'P 1'
#
loop_
_entity.id
_entity.type
_entity.pdbx_description
1 polymer ?
#
loop_
_entity_poly.entity_id
_entity_poly.type
_entity_poly.pdbx_seq_one_letter_code
_entity_poly.pdbx_strand_id
1 'polypeptide(L)'
;MLSWPDAYMPPALAGIKHPTLQLFDSYKDKKVDILGEKCSIYICGVTPYDATHMGHAATYLTFDLVNRYLKASGKNVSFVENITDIDDPLLERAARDNQDWRELAESQIELFREDMTSLGVLPPNAYRGVIESMDEIISLVEELIATGKSYELERDIYLDLKQVDGALENLPLALDQALKIFAERGGDPARVGKRHALDPLLWKARKRDDPFWEAPFGQGRPGWHIECTAIALRNLPKASSTSITLQAG
;
A
#
# COMPACT_ATOMS: atom_id res chain seq x y z
N MET A 1 -1.67 -7.02 13.38
CA MET A 1 -0.22 -7.25 13.64
C MET A 1 0.32 -6.17 14.57
N LEU A 2 1.34 -6.44 15.38
CA LEU A 2 2.01 -5.43 16.20
C LEU A 2 3.06 -4.68 15.39
N SER A 3 3.10 -3.34 15.52
CA SER A 3 4.17 -2.50 14.97
C SER A 3 5.40 -2.53 15.89
N TRP A 4 6.32 -1.62 15.69
CA TRP A 4 7.47 -1.38 16.58
C TRP A 4 7.11 -0.45 17.74
N PRO A 5 7.95 -0.36 18.80
CA PRO A 5 7.70 0.51 19.94
C PRO A 5 7.63 2.00 19.57
N ASP A 6 6.93 2.77 20.40
CA ASP A 6 6.86 4.23 20.26
C ASP A 6 8.26 4.87 20.29
N ALA A 7 8.51 5.72 19.32
CA ALA A 7 9.70 6.53 19.29
C ALA A 7 9.48 7.88 20.00
N TYR A 8 10.55 8.44 20.56
CA TYR A 8 10.47 9.74 21.22
C TYR A 8 10.05 10.84 20.23
N MET A 9 9.04 11.58 20.62
CA MET A 9 8.62 12.80 19.95
C MET A 9 8.72 13.96 20.95
N PRO A 10 9.54 14.98 20.69
CA PRO A 10 9.61 16.13 21.59
C PRO A 10 8.26 16.85 21.64
N PRO A 11 7.90 17.44 22.82
CA PRO A 11 6.67 18.19 22.94
C PRO A 11 6.71 19.41 22.02
N ALA A 12 5.56 19.77 21.48
CA ALA A 12 5.42 20.99 20.68
C ALA A 12 5.80 22.22 21.54
N LEU A 13 6.62 23.10 20.99
CA LEU A 13 7.02 24.32 21.67
C LEU A 13 5.85 25.31 21.73
N ALA A 14 5.48 25.74 22.92
CA ALA A 14 4.39 26.69 23.12
C ALA A 14 4.70 28.06 22.43
N GLY A 15 3.69 28.62 21.77
CA GLY A 15 3.79 29.92 21.09
C GLY A 15 4.47 29.90 19.72
N ILE A 16 4.97 28.78 19.25
CA ILE A 16 5.49 28.67 17.88
C ILE A 16 4.37 28.47 16.90
N LYS A 17 4.24 29.34 15.91
CA LYS A 17 3.36 29.16 14.78
C LYS A 17 4.11 28.40 13.68
N HIS A 18 3.68 27.18 13.42
CA HIS A 18 4.24 26.38 12.33
C HIS A 18 3.78 26.94 10.97
N PRO A 19 4.68 27.12 9.99
CA PRO A 19 4.28 27.40 8.60
C PRO A 19 3.34 26.32 8.04
N THR A 20 2.55 26.66 7.04
CA THR A 20 1.77 25.63 6.34
C THR A 20 2.71 24.69 5.60
N LEU A 21 2.54 23.38 5.85
CA LEU A 21 3.29 22.36 5.12
C LEU A 21 2.85 22.34 3.67
N GLN A 22 3.80 22.33 2.75
CA GLN A 22 3.58 22.14 1.32
C GLN A 22 4.21 20.85 0.88
N LEU A 23 3.44 20.01 0.17
CA LEU A 23 3.92 18.77 -0.43
C LEU A 23 3.64 18.78 -1.92
N PHE A 24 4.50 18.10 -2.69
CA PHE A 24 4.27 17.92 -4.12
C PHE A 24 3.18 16.86 -4.31
N ASP A 25 2.13 17.24 -5.01
CA ASP A 25 1.00 16.37 -5.38
C ASP A 25 1.25 15.88 -6.82
N SER A 26 1.58 14.61 -6.96
CA SER A 26 1.89 14.01 -8.28
C SER A 26 0.70 14.04 -9.24
N TYR A 27 -0.53 14.00 -8.71
CA TYR A 27 -1.74 14.06 -9.52
C TYR A 27 -1.99 15.47 -10.07
N LYS A 28 -1.71 16.50 -9.26
CA LYS A 28 -1.86 17.91 -9.66
C LYS A 28 -0.61 18.49 -10.30
N ASP A 29 0.48 17.75 -10.30
CA ASP A 29 1.81 18.17 -10.80
C ASP A 29 2.27 19.50 -10.21
N LYS A 30 2.01 19.73 -8.93
CA LYS A 30 2.41 20.97 -8.22
C LYS A 30 2.45 20.78 -6.71
N LYS A 31 3.12 21.73 -6.02
CA LYS A 31 3.05 21.82 -4.58
C LYS A 31 1.66 22.29 -4.13
N VAL A 32 1.13 21.63 -3.10
CA VAL A 32 -0.16 21.94 -2.48
C VAL A 32 -0.01 22.15 -0.98
N ASP A 33 -0.81 23.06 -0.44
CA ASP A 33 -0.87 23.33 1.00
C ASP A 33 -1.65 22.22 1.71
N ILE A 34 -1.11 21.73 2.82
CA ILE A 34 -1.74 20.74 3.69
C ILE A 34 -2.55 21.45 4.77
N LEU A 35 -3.79 21.81 4.44
CA LEU A 35 -4.64 22.66 5.28
C LEU A 35 -5.55 21.89 6.25
N GLY A 36 -5.85 20.61 6.00
CA GLY A 36 -6.78 19.82 6.82
C GLY A 36 -6.37 19.74 8.29
N GLU A 37 -7.33 19.76 9.20
CA GLU A 37 -7.10 19.51 10.63
C GLU A 37 -6.90 18.02 10.93
N LYS A 38 -7.55 17.17 10.16
CA LYS A 38 -7.39 15.70 10.18
C LYS A 38 -6.57 15.28 8.99
N CYS A 39 -5.48 14.61 9.24
CA CYS A 39 -4.57 14.12 8.22
C CYS A 39 -4.49 12.60 8.29
N SER A 40 -4.68 11.95 7.17
CA SER A 40 -4.46 10.51 7.01
C SER A 40 -3.18 10.30 6.22
N ILE A 41 -2.34 9.39 6.69
CA ILE A 41 -1.11 8.96 5.99
C ILE A 41 -1.26 7.47 5.74
N TYR A 42 -1.07 7.06 4.51
CA TYR A 42 -0.92 5.66 4.13
C TYR A 42 0.42 5.46 3.45
N ILE A 43 1.21 4.55 3.95
CA ILE A 43 2.48 4.16 3.34
C ILE A 43 2.36 2.69 2.95
N CYS A 44 2.60 2.38 1.67
CA CYS A 44 2.75 1.01 1.23
C CYS A 44 3.98 0.42 1.90
N GLY A 45 3.80 -0.70 2.57
CA GLY A 45 4.85 -1.43 3.24
C GLY A 45 5.74 -2.21 2.28
N VAL A 46 6.75 -2.86 2.82
CA VAL A 46 7.65 -3.71 2.05
C VAL A 46 7.06 -5.10 1.86
N THR A 47 7.50 -5.81 0.82
CA THR A 47 7.38 -7.27 0.73
C THR A 47 8.58 -7.86 1.46
N PRO A 48 8.38 -8.63 2.54
CA PRO A 48 9.45 -9.06 3.44
C PRO A 48 10.18 -10.30 2.90
N TYR A 49 10.89 -10.14 1.78
CA TYR A 49 11.67 -11.22 1.16
C TYR A 49 13.19 -11.03 1.28
N ASP A 50 13.64 -9.82 1.64
CA ASP A 50 15.04 -9.47 1.85
C ASP A 50 15.17 -8.33 2.86
N ALA A 51 16.37 -8.13 3.38
CA ALA A 51 16.67 -7.03 4.29
C ALA A 51 16.34 -5.67 3.67
N THR A 52 15.91 -4.74 4.52
CA THR A 52 15.70 -3.36 4.11
C THR A 52 17.00 -2.70 3.67
N HIS A 53 16.89 -1.68 2.85
CA HIS A 53 18.02 -0.90 2.35
C HIS A 53 17.76 0.61 2.49
N MET A 54 18.77 1.42 2.20
CA MET A 54 18.69 2.88 2.33
C MET A 54 17.54 3.53 1.56
N GLY A 55 17.08 2.91 0.47
CA GLY A 55 15.89 3.37 -0.26
C GLY A 55 14.62 3.27 0.59
N HIS A 56 14.43 2.16 1.28
CA HIS A 56 13.33 2.00 2.24
C HIS A 56 13.45 3.01 3.38
N ALA A 57 14.64 3.13 3.99
CA ALA A 57 14.88 4.12 5.04
C ALA A 57 14.55 5.55 4.60
N ALA A 58 14.92 5.94 3.37
CA ALA A 58 14.61 7.27 2.84
C ALA A 58 13.10 7.52 2.74
N THR A 59 12.33 6.53 2.30
CA THR A 59 10.86 6.62 2.23
C THR A 59 10.27 6.81 3.62
N TYR A 60 10.56 5.89 4.54
CA TYR A 60 9.95 5.91 5.88
C TYR A 60 10.36 7.13 6.69
N LEU A 61 11.63 7.56 6.66
CA LEU A 61 12.09 8.77 7.33
C LEU A 61 11.45 10.04 6.73
N THR A 62 11.26 10.09 5.41
CA THR A 62 10.59 11.24 4.78
C THR A 62 9.16 11.39 5.29
N PHE A 63 8.39 10.29 5.34
CA PHE A 63 7.03 10.32 5.85
C PHE A 63 6.95 10.44 7.37
N ASP A 64 7.95 9.96 8.11
CA ASP A 64 8.07 10.23 9.54
C ASP A 64 8.25 11.72 9.82
N LEU A 65 9.09 12.42 9.05
CA LEU A 65 9.24 13.88 9.16
C LEU A 65 7.90 14.59 8.89
N VAL A 66 7.16 14.16 7.88
CA VAL A 66 5.82 14.71 7.58
C VAL A 66 4.86 14.45 8.75
N ASN A 67 4.81 13.22 9.26
CA ASN A 67 3.98 12.85 10.40
C ASN A 67 4.30 13.68 11.65
N ARG A 68 5.58 13.79 11.99
CA ARG A 68 6.06 14.61 13.12
C ARG A 68 5.68 16.08 12.96
N TYR A 69 5.88 16.63 11.76
CA TYR A 69 5.55 18.03 11.48
C TYR A 69 4.07 18.29 11.64
N LEU A 70 3.21 17.43 11.10
CA LEU A 70 1.77 17.55 11.21
C LEU A 70 1.30 17.46 12.66
N LYS A 71 1.82 16.47 13.43
CA LYS A 71 1.53 16.34 14.86
C LYS A 71 2.01 17.55 15.66
N ALA A 72 3.24 18.05 15.42
CA ALA A 72 3.78 19.25 16.06
C ALA A 72 2.96 20.50 15.73
N SER A 73 2.36 20.56 14.54
CA SER A 73 1.46 21.63 14.13
C SER A 73 0.04 21.53 14.73
N GLY A 74 -0.20 20.57 15.63
CA GLY A 74 -1.50 20.36 16.29
C GLY A 74 -2.54 19.62 15.47
N LYS A 75 -2.15 19.02 14.35
CA LYS A 75 -3.09 18.24 13.51
C LYS A 75 -3.29 16.84 14.08
N ASN A 76 -4.50 16.31 13.88
CA ASN A 76 -4.83 14.92 14.21
C ASN A 76 -4.40 14.03 13.06
N VAL A 77 -3.39 13.20 13.26
CA VAL A 77 -2.81 12.33 12.22
C VAL A 77 -3.19 10.88 12.49
N SER A 78 -3.79 10.25 11.48
CA SER A 78 -4.01 8.80 11.41
C SER A 78 -3.01 8.21 10.41
N PHE A 79 -2.06 7.42 10.91
CA PHE A 79 -1.05 6.77 10.08
C PHE A 79 -1.30 5.27 10.01
N VAL A 80 -1.42 4.75 8.80
CA VAL A 80 -1.62 3.34 8.47
C VAL A 80 -0.52 2.87 7.55
N GLU A 81 0.00 1.69 7.82
CA GLU A 81 1.02 1.03 7.02
C GLU A 81 0.68 -0.46 6.92
N ASN A 82 0.90 -1.05 5.75
CA ASN A 82 0.79 -2.50 5.59
C ASN A 82 2.17 -3.16 5.56
N ILE A 83 2.17 -4.49 5.62
CA ILE A 83 3.27 -5.36 5.23
C ILE A 83 2.72 -6.39 4.25
N THR A 84 3.38 -6.56 3.11
CA THR A 84 2.94 -7.50 2.08
C THR A 84 3.55 -8.88 2.35
N ASP A 85 3.04 -9.54 3.40
CA ASP A 85 3.51 -10.83 3.92
C ASP A 85 3.09 -12.04 3.07
N ILE A 86 2.56 -11.80 1.88
CA ILE A 86 2.33 -12.77 0.81
C ILE A 86 2.38 -12.08 -0.56
N ASP A 87 3.36 -12.44 -1.39
CA ASP A 87 3.51 -11.98 -2.77
C ASP A 87 4.49 -12.87 -3.54
N ASP A 88 4.53 -12.73 -4.89
CA ASP A 88 5.41 -13.50 -5.76
C ASP A 88 6.89 -13.41 -5.36
N PRO A 89 7.49 -12.22 -5.14
CA PRO A 89 8.90 -12.10 -4.76
C PRO A 89 9.27 -12.88 -3.48
N LEU A 90 8.37 -12.90 -2.50
CA LEU A 90 8.58 -13.65 -1.25
C LEU A 90 8.60 -15.16 -1.53
N LEU A 91 7.64 -15.66 -2.31
CA LEU A 91 7.54 -17.07 -2.66
C LEU A 91 8.72 -17.54 -3.51
N GLU A 92 9.13 -16.74 -4.49
CA GLU A 92 10.29 -17.00 -5.34
C GLU A 92 11.60 -17.05 -4.53
N ARG A 93 11.75 -16.11 -3.59
CA ARG A 93 12.91 -16.08 -2.70
C ARG A 93 12.96 -17.31 -1.79
N ALA A 94 11.85 -17.65 -1.16
CA ALA A 94 11.75 -18.81 -0.29
C ALA A 94 12.03 -20.12 -1.04
N ALA A 95 11.47 -20.28 -2.25
CA ALA A 95 11.71 -21.43 -3.11
C ALA A 95 13.19 -21.54 -3.54
N ARG A 96 13.81 -20.41 -3.92
CA ARG A 96 15.23 -20.36 -4.30
C ARG A 96 16.16 -20.81 -3.17
N ASP A 97 15.83 -20.38 -1.94
CA ASP A 97 16.68 -20.63 -0.78
C ASP A 97 16.26 -21.92 -0.02
N ASN A 98 15.25 -22.66 -0.55
CA ASN A 98 14.66 -23.85 0.05
C ASN A 98 14.23 -23.65 1.50
N GLN A 99 13.54 -22.52 1.75
CA GLN A 99 13.06 -22.07 3.05
C GLN A 99 11.53 -21.99 3.05
N ASP A 100 10.90 -22.17 4.21
CA ASP A 100 9.47 -21.88 4.36
C ASP A 100 9.24 -20.37 4.21
N TRP A 101 8.29 -19.99 3.36
CA TRP A 101 8.04 -18.58 3.04
C TRP A 101 7.46 -17.80 4.24
N ARG A 102 6.75 -18.47 5.14
CA ARG A 102 6.20 -17.84 6.35
C ARG A 102 7.31 -17.52 7.34
N GLU A 103 8.24 -18.46 7.56
CA GLU A 103 9.40 -18.25 8.42
C GLU A 103 10.29 -17.13 7.84
N LEU A 104 10.47 -17.11 6.52
CA LEU A 104 11.18 -16.02 5.85
C LEU A 104 10.48 -14.69 6.10
N ALA A 105 9.17 -14.59 5.83
CA ALA A 105 8.40 -13.37 6.04
C ALA A 105 8.50 -12.89 7.49
N GLU A 106 8.26 -13.76 8.47
CA GLU A 106 8.31 -13.42 9.89
C GLU A 106 9.69 -12.87 10.29
N SER A 107 10.76 -13.51 9.85
CA SER A 107 12.13 -13.07 10.14
C SER A 107 12.45 -11.69 9.55
N GLN A 108 12.00 -11.42 8.33
CA GLN A 108 12.22 -10.14 7.66
C GLN A 108 11.31 -9.02 8.19
N ILE A 109 10.11 -9.35 8.65
CA ILE A 109 9.23 -8.41 9.35
C ILE A 109 9.85 -7.97 10.68
N GLU A 110 10.42 -8.91 11.44
CA GLU A 110 11.08 -8.56 12.68
C GLU A 110 12.31 -7.67 12.46
N LEU A 111 13.14 -8.01 11.46
CA LEU A 111 14.28 -7.17 11.06
C LEU A 111 13.83 -5.76 10.64
N PHE A 112 12.74 -5.64 9.87
CA PHE A 112 12.17 -4.35 9.50
C PHE A 112 11.74 -3.53 10.74
N ARG A 113 11.10 -4.17 11.71
CA ARG A 113 10.68 -3.52 12.96
C ARG A 113 11.87 -3.04 13.79
N GLU A 114 12.95 -3.83 13.84
CA GLU A 114 14.21 -3.45 14.48
C GLU A 114 14.86 -2.24 13.78
N ASP A 115 14.85 -2.23 12.45
CA ASP A 115 15.37 -1.12 11.64
C ASP A 115 14.56 0.17 11.88
N MET A 116 13.22 0.10 11.87
CA MET A 116 12.36 1.27 12.15
C MET A 116 12.54 1.78 13.58
N THR A 117 12.71 0.87 14.54
CA THR A 117 13.03 1.22 15.93
C THR A 117 14.37 1.95 16.02
N SER A 118 15.40 1.43 15.36
CA SER A 118 16.76 2.00 15.36
C SER A 118 16.81 3.35 14.69
N LEU A 119 16.02 3.56 13.64
CA LEU A 119 15.87 4.87 12.96
C LEU A 119 14.99 5.84 13.75
N GLY A 120 14.33 5.39 14.80
CA GLY A 120 13.43 6.22 15.61
C GLY A 120 12.17 6.67 14.86
N VAL A 121 11.72 5.92 13.87
CA VAL A 121 10.48 6.19 13.11
C VAL A 121 9.28 6.01 14.04
N LEU A 122 8.32 6.95 14.01
CA LEU A 122 7.07 6.81 14.76
C LEU A 122 6.25 5.63 14.21
N PRO A 123 5.75 4.72 15.07
CA PRO A 123 4.96 3.60 14.61
C PRO A 123 3.62 4.06 14.02
N PRO A 124 3.05 3.30 13.06
CA PRO A 124 1.71 3.56 12.56
C PRO A 124 0.64 3.28 13.62
N ASN A 125 -0.50 3.96 13.52
CA ASN A 125 -1.66 3.68 14.35
C ASN A 125 -2.28 2.31 14.03
N ALA A 126 -2.14 1.86 12.78
CA ALA A 126 -2.47 0.52 12.34
C ALA A 126 -1.37 -0.02 11.42
N TYR A 127 -0.77 -1.13 11.82
CA TYR A 127 0.21 -1.91 11.05
C TYR A 127 -0.43 -3.24 10.69
N ARG A 128 -0.64 -3.49 9.40
CA ARG A 128 -1.52 -4.58 8.93
C ARG A 128 -0.82 -5.48 7.91
N GLY A 129 -0.82 -6.79 8.19
CA GLY A 129 -0.42 -7.80 7.21
C GLY A 129 -1.51 -8.05 6.16
N VAL A 130 -1.11 -8.48 4.98
CA VAL A 130 -2.05 -8.92 3.94
C VAL A 130 -2.80 -10.17 4.38
N ILE A 131 -2.11 -11.13 5.00
CA ILE A 131 -2.70 -12.39 5.46
C ILE A 131 -3.81 -12.13 6.48
N GLU A 132 -3.56 -11.28 7.49
CA GLU A 132 -4.59 -10.96 8.49
C GLU A 132 -5.73 -10.09 7.95
N SER A 133 -5.55 -9.46 6.80
CA SER A 133 -6.54 -8.59 6.13
C SER A 133 -7.28 -9.29 4.99
N MET A 134 -7.11 -10.60 4.84
CA MET A 134 -7.63 -11.35 3.69
C MET A 134 -9.14 -11.24 3.52
N ASP A 135 -9.91 -11.30 4.60
CA ASP A 135 -11.38 -11.19 4.54
C ASP A 135 -11.79 -9.80 4.02
N GLU A 136 -11.07 -8.76 4.39
CA GLU A 136 -11.31 -7.38 3.95
C GLU A 136 -11.00 -7.21 2.45
N ILE A 137 -9.92 -7.86 1.99
CA ILE A 137 -9.51 -7.88 0.58
C ILE A 137 -10.54 -8.64 -0.26
N ILE A 138 -10.93 -9.84 0.16
CA ILE A 138 -11.94 -10.64 -0.52
C ILE A 138 -13.25 -9.86 -0.64
N SER A 139 -13.70 -9.21 0.45
CA SER A 139 -14.91 -8.39 0.44
C SER A 139 -14.83 -7.23 -0.56
N LEU A 140 -13.68 -6.57 -0.68
CA LEU A 140 -13.51 -5.50 -1.67
C LEU A 140 -13.54 -6.04 -3.11
N VAL A 141 -12.92 -7.19 -3.38
CA VAL A 141 -12.98 -7.82 -4.70
C VAL A 141 -14.41 -8.22 -5.05
N GLU A 142 -15.17 -8.78 -4.10
CA GLU A 142 -16.61 -9.09 -4.29
C GLU A 142 -17.42 -7.84 -4.65
N GLU A 143 -17.18 -6.72 -3.98
CA GLU A 143 -17.85 -5.46 -4.29
C GLU A 143 -17.52 -4.99 -5.72
N LEU A 144 -16.26 -5.10 -6.15
CA LEU A 144 -15.84 -4.74 -7.50
C LEU A 144 -16.47 -5.65 -8.56
N ILE A 145 -16.62 -6.95 -8.26
CA ILE A 145 -17.35 -7.90 -9.12
C ILE A 145 -18.83 -7.52 -9.20
N ALA A 146 -19.49 -7.35 -8.05
CA ALA A 146 -20.91 -7.04 -7.97
C ALA A 146 -21.29 -5.72 -8.66
N THR A 147 -20.39 -4.74 -8.67
CA THR A 147 -20.57 -3.45 -9.33
C THR A 147 -20.15 -3.43 -10.81
N GLY A 148 -19.74 -4.57 -11.36
CA GLY A 148 -19.34 -4.70 -12.77
C GLY A 148 -18.03 -3.98 -13.13
N LYS A 149 -17.21 -3.66 -12.13
CA LYS A 149 -15.92 -2.97 -12.31
C LYS A 149 -14.75 -3.92 -12.53
N SER A 150 -15.02 -5.20 -12.62
CA SER A 150 -14.00 -6.23 -12.84
C SER A 150 -14.41 -7.21 -13.93
N TYR A 151 -13.46 -8.01 -14.37
CA TYR A 151 -13.70 -9.10 -15.31
C TYR A 151 -12.75 -10.26 -15.03
N GLU A 152 -13.17 -11.44 -15.43
CA GLU A 152 -12.36 -12.65 -15.37
C GLU A 152 -11.57 -12.84 -16.68
N LEU A 153 -10.31 -13.22 -16.55
CA LEU A 153 -9.44 -13.64 -17.63
C LEU A 153 -8.68 -14.89 -17.19
N GLU A 154 -8.97 -16.05 -17.78
CA GLU A 154 -8.34 -17.33 -17.45
C GLU A 154 -8.36 -17.66 -15.95
N ARG A 155 -9.50 -17.37 -15.28
CA ARG A 155 -9.76 -17.50 -13.85
C ARG A 155 -9.11 -16.44 -12.95
N ASP A 156 -8.21 -15.59 -13.46
CA ASP A 156 -7.73 -14.41 -12.76
C ASP A 156 -8.76 -13.27 -12.85
N ILE A 157 -8.86 -12.45 -11.83
CA ILE A 157 -9.79 -11.32 -11.79
C ILE A 157 -9.02 -10.01 -11.93
N TYR A 158 -9.39 -9.22 -12.91
CA TYR A 158 -8.81 -7.91 -13.21
C TYR A 158 -9.80 -6.78 -12.94
N LEU A 159 -9.32 -5.64 -12.50
CA LEU A 159 -10.08 -4.38 -12.52
C LEU A 159 -10.21 -3.92 -13.97
N ASP A 160 -11.42 -3.51 -14.37
CA ASP A 160 -11.66 -2.84 -15.66
C ASP A 160 -11.55 -1.34 -15.45
N LEU A 161 -10.40 -0.76 -15.75
CA LEU A 161 -10.15 0.68 -15.59
C LEU A 161 -11.11 1.55 -16.40
N LYS A 162 -11.70 1.02 -17.48
CA LYS A 162 -12.72 1.72 -18.26
C LYS A 162 -14.05 1.88 -17.51
N GLN A 163 -14.28 1.09 -16.47
CA GLN A 163 -15.46 1.16 -15.59
C GLN A 163 -15.19 1.99 -14.32
N VAL A 164 -14.00 2.56 -14.19
CA VAL A 164 -13.62 3.42 -13.06
C VAL A 164 -13.50 4.85 -13.55
N ASP A 165 -14.43 5.70 -13.12
CA ASP A 165 -14.51 7.08 -13.56
C ASP A 165 -13.18 7.83 -13.37
N GLY A 166 -12.67 8.41 -14.42
CA GLY A 166 -11.45 9.21 -14.41
C GLY A 166 -10.14 8.43 -14.28
N ALA A 167 -10.17 7.09 -14.19
CA ALA A 167 -8.95 6.31 -13.96
C ALA A 167 -7.93 6.43 -15.10
N LEU A 168 -8.38 6.40 -16.34
CA LEU A 168 -7.51 6.51 -17.51
C LEU A 168 -7.28 7.96 -17.95
N GLU A 169 -8.27 8.81 -17.79
CA GLU A 169 -8.21 10.23 -18.15
C GLU A 169 -7.27 11.04 -17.24
N ASN A 170 -7.15 10.60 -16.00
CA ASN A 170 -6.39 11.30 -14.98
C ASN A 170 -5.04 10.63 -14.64
N LEU A 171 -4.48 9.85 -15.56
CA LEU A 171 -3.15 9.28 -15.36
C LEU A 171 -2.13 10.42 -15.20
N PRO A 172 -1.34 10.43 -14.09
CA PRO A 172 -0.34 11.47 -13.85
C PRO A 172 0.90 11.36 -14.77
N LEU A 173 0.94 10.33 -15.60
CA LEU A 173 2.06 10.00 -16.48
C LEU A 173 1.56 9.77 -17.90
N ALA A 174 2.45 9.96 -18.88
CA ALA A 174 2.20 9.51 -20.23
C ALA A 174 2.01 7.98 -20.28
N LEU A 175 1.14 7.50 -21.16
CA LEU A 175 0.75 6.08 -21.19
C LEU A 175 1.93 5.13 -21.33
N ASP A 176 2.92 5.44 -22.14
CA ASP A 176 4.13 4.65 -22.34
C ASP A 176 4.97 4.54 -21.04
N GLN A 177 5.09 5.64 -20.31
CA GLN A 177 5.76 5.66 -19.00
C GLN A 177 4.95 4.86 -17.98
N ALA A 178 3.62 5.03 -17.93
CA ALA A 178 2.76 4.28 -17.05
C ALA A 178 2.85 2.76 -17.30
N LEU A 179 2.85 2.33 -18.57
CA LEU A 179 3.00 0.93 -18.95
C LEU A 179 4.36 0.36 -18.53
N LYS A 180 5.43 1.13 -18.69
CA LYS A 180 6.77 0.72 -18.27
C LYS A 180 6.84 0.51 -16.77
N ILE A 181 6.40 1.49 -15.99
CA ILE A 181 6.38 1.43 -14.52
C ILE A 181 5.49 0.28 -14.04
N PHE A 182 4.32 0.11 -14.66
CA PHE A 182 3.40 -0.98 -14.33
C PHE A 182 4.05 -2.35 -14.53
N ALA A 183 4.78 -2.55 -15.65
CA ALA A 183 5.53 -3.78 -15.90
C ALA A 183 6.67 -4.01 -14.88
N GLU A 184 7.44 -2.95 -14.57
CA GLU A 184 8.54 -3.00 -13.59
C GLU A 184 8.05 -3.31 -12.17
N ARG A 185 6.77 -3.00 -11.90
CA ARG A 185 6.13 -3.18 -10.60
C ARG A 185 5.21 -4.41 -10.51
N GLY A 186 5.46 -5.45 -11.32
CA GLY A 186 4.75 -6.73 -11.26
C GLY A 186 3.43 -6.77 -12.04
N GLY A 187 3.09 -5.71 -12.75
CA GLY A 187 1.98 -5.73 -13.71
C GLY A 187 2.31 -6.51 -14.97
N ASP A 188 1.29 -6.89 -15.70
CA ASP A 188 1.36 -7.71 -16.91
C ASP A 188 0.74 -7.03 -18.15
N PRO A 189 1.27 -5.86 -18.59
CA PRO A 189 0.67 -5.07 -19.66
C PRO A 189 0.58 -5.82 -21.00
N ALA A 190 1.45 -6.80 -21.21
CA ALA A 190 1.49 -7.61 -22.44
C ALA A 190 0.55 -8.82 -22.42
N ARG A 191 -0.16 -9.10 -21.31
CA ARG A 191 -1.04 -10.27 -21.22
C ARG A 191 -2.18 -10.18 -22.21
N VAL A 192 -2.28 -11.18 -23.08
CA VAL A 192 -3.32 -11.27 -24.10
C VAL A 192 -4.69 -11.46 -23.44
N GLY A 193 -5.69 -10.74 -23.96
CA GLY A 193 -7.05 -10.81 -23.43
C GLY A 193 -7.43 -9.74 -22.42
N LYS A 194 -6.50 -8.95 -21.92
CA LYS A 194 -6.81 -7.78 -21.07
C LYS A 194 -7.62 -6.74 -21.87
N ARG A 195 -8.57 -6.09 -21.19
CA ARG A 195 -9.41 -5.02 -21.77
C ARG A 195 -8.64 -3.72 -21.95
N HIS A 196 -7.72 -3.44 -21.01
CA HIS A 196 -6.74 -2.37 -21.09
C HIS A 196 -5.40 -2.85 -20.52
N ALA A 197 -4.29 -2.44 -21.11
CA ALA A 197 -2.96 -2.92 -20.72
C ALA A 197 -2.60 -2.57 -19.25
N LEU A 198 -3.15 -1.48 -18.72
CA LEU A 198 -2.96 -1.07 -17.31
C LEU A 198 -3.96 -1.70 -16.33
N ASP A 199 -4.93 -2.52 -16.76
CA ASP A 199 -5.86 -3.16 -15.83
C ASP A 199 -5.08 -3.96 -14.77
N PRO A 200 -5.19 -3.63 -13.48
CA PRO A 200 -4.46 -4.35 -12.45
C PRO A 200 -5.15 -5.67 -12.10
N LEU A 201 -4.33 -6.64 -11.72
CA LEU A 201 -4.79 -7.91 -11.20
C LEU A 201 -5.37 -7.69 -9.79
N LEU A 202 -6.62 -8.08 -9.56
CA LEU A 202 -7.27 -8.05 -8.26
C LEU A 202 -7.09 -9.37 -7.49
N TRP A 203 -7.24 -10.49 -8.21
CA TRP A 203 -7.13 -11.82 -7.63
C TRP A 203 -6.44 -12.76 -8.60
N LYS A 204 -5.37 -13.37 -8.15
CA LYS A 204 -4.59 -14.37 -8.88
C LYS A 204 -5.14 -15.75 -8.57
N ALA A 205 -5.68 -16.43 -9.57
CA ALA A 205 -6.18 -17.78 -9.41
C ALA A 205 -5.08 -18.74 -8.96
N ARG A 206 -5.45 -19.67 -8.09
CA ARG A 206 -4.53 -20.69 -7.57
C ARG A 206 -3.84 -21.47 -8.69
N LYS A 207 -2.52 -21.56 -8.62
CA LYS A 207 -1.69 -22.53 -9.32
C LYS A 207 -1.39 -23.72 -8.39
N ARG A 208 -0.88 -24.82 -8.96
CA ARG A 208 -0.78 -26.12 -8.28
C ARG A 208 -0.10 -26.07 -6.91
N ASP A 209 0.98 -25.33 -6.77
CA ASP A 209 1.82 -25.32 -5.57
C ASP A 209 1.82 -23.94 -4.85
N ASP A 210 0.98 -22.99 -5.31
CA ASP A 210 0.86 -21.67 -4.70
C ASP A 210 0.06 -21.73 -3.39
N PRO A 211 0.42 -20.96 -2.35
CA PRO A 211 -0.48 -20.68 -1.25
C PRO A 211 -1.73 -19.99 -1.76
N PHE A 212 -2.86 -20.33 -1.16
CA PHE A 212 -4.15 -19.80 -1.60
C PHE A 212 -5.11 -19.61 -0.42
N TRP A 213 -6.11 -18.80 -0.66
CA TRP A 213 -7.27 -18.59 0.20
C TRP A 213 -8.55 -18.96 -0.55
N GLU A 214 -9.55 -19.39 0.20
CA GLU A 214 -10.88 -19.62 -0.34
C GLU A 214 -11.59 -18.27 -0.48
N ALA A 215 -12.16 -18.02 -1.66
CA ALA A 215 -13.02 -16.89 -1.91
C ALA A 215 -14.26 -17.29 -2.69
N PRO A 216 -15.39 -16.58 -2.59
CA PRO A 216 -16.62 -16.90 -3.32
C PRO A 216 -16.45 -16.96 -4.84
N PHE A 217 -15.43 -16.26 -5.34
CA PHE A 217 -15.08 -16.20 -6.76
C PHE A 217 -13.91 -17.13 -7.13
N GLY A 218 -13.47 -18.02 -6.22
CA GLY A 218 -12.49 -19.07 -6.47
C GLY A 218 -11.23 -18.98 -5.62
N GLN A 219 -10.52 -20.12 -5.55
CA GLN A 219 -9.26 -20.23 -4.83
C GLN A 219 -8.16 -19.38 -5.46
N GLY A 220 -7.41 -18.65 -4.64
CA GLY A 220 -6.33 -17.80 -5.13
C GLY A 220 -5.73 -16.91 -4.05
N ARG A 221 -5.14 -15.82 -4.47
CA ARG A 221 -4.56 -14.80 -3.60
C ARG A 221 -4.66 -13.41 -4.22
N PRO A 222 -4.53 -12.33 -3.42
CA PRO A 222 -4.58 -10.97 -3.94
C PRO A 222 -3.54 -10.72 -5.03
N GLY A 223 -3.90 -9.90 -5.99
CA GLY A 223 -2.95 -9.20 -6.84
C GLY A 223 -2.27 -8.06 -6.08
N TRP A 224 -1.36 -7.36 -6.75
CA TRP A 224 -0.64 -6.26 -6.12
C TRP A 224 -1.50 -4.98 -6.04
N HIS A 225 -1.43 -4.29 -4.92
CA HIS A 225 -2.13 -3.04 -4.54
C HIS A 225 -3.62 -3.14 -4.21
N ILE A 226 -4.32 -4.23 -4.49
CA ILE A 226 -5.68 -4.41 -3.99
C ILE A 226 -5.68 -4.57 -2.46
N GLU A 227 -4.65 -5.23 -1.91
CA GLU A 227 -4.41 -5.38 -0.49
C GLU A 227 -4.16 -4.02 0.18
N CYS A 228 -3.30 -3.20 -0.41
CA CYS A 228 -3.04 -1.84 0.05
C CYS A 228 -4.33 -1.01 0.08
N THR A 229 -5.13 -1.12 -0.98
CA THR A 229 -6.39 -0.39 -1.10
C THR A 229 -7.39 -0.83 -0.02
N ALA A 230 -7.57 -2.14 0.18
CA ALA A 230 -8.47 -2.68 1.19
C ALA A 230 -8.04 -2.25 2.60
N ILE A 231 -6.76 -2.39 2.93
CA ILE A 231 -6.20 -2.00 4.22
C ILE A 231 -6.36 -0.49 4.45
N ALA A 232 -6.06 0.34 3.46
CA ALA A 232 -6.23 1.78 3.56
C ALA A 232 -7.69 2.17 3.81
N LEU A 233 -8.63 1.66 3.01
CA LEU A 233 -10.06 1.96 3.12
C LEU A 233 -10.65 1.52 4.45
N ARG A 234 -10.16 0.43 5.04
CA ARG A 234 -10.68 -0.13 6.28
C ARG A 234 -10.13 0.56 7.53
N ASN A 235 -8.86 0.97 7.50
CA ASN A 235 -8.16 1.43 8.70
C ASN A 235 -7.98 2.96 8.74
N LEU A 236 -8.11 3.67 7.63
CA LEU A 236 -8.12 5.13 7.62
C LEU A 236 -9.52 5.67 7.94
N PRO A 237 -9.61 6.82 8.63
CA PRO A 237 -10.87 7.52 8.80
C PRO A 237 -11.49 7.86 7.45
N LYS A 238 -12.84 7.75 7.37
CA LYS A 238 -13.56 8.19 6.18
C LYS A 238 -13.25 9.65 5.86
N ALA A 239 -13.00 9.94 4.58
CA ALA A 239 -12.74 11.28 4.11
C ALA A 239 -13.85 12.26 4.51
N SER A 240 -13.48 13.46 4.92
CA SER A 240 -14.40 14.55 5.23
C SER A 240 -13.87 15.84 4.59
N SER A 241 -14.67 16.89 4.54
CA SER A 241 -14.25 18.19 3.99
C SER A 241 -13.03 18.81 4.67
N THR A 242 -12.71 18.35 5.88
CA THR A 242 -11.57 18.82 6.69
C THR A 242 -10.42 17.81 6.76
N SER A 243 -10.48 16.73 5.99
CA SER A 243 -9.44 15.70 5.98
C SER A 243 -8.62 15.73 4.70
N ILE A 244 -7.36 15.40 4.84
CA ILE A 244 -6.40 15.19 3.75
C ILE A 244 -5.80 13.78 3.90
N THR A 245 -5.68 13.07 2.80
CA THR A 245 -4.98 11.77 2.77
C THR A 245 -3.71 11.92 1.94
N LEU A 246 -2.59 11.52 2.55
CA LEU A 246 -1.28 11.43 1.91
C LEU A 246 -0.98 9.96 1.68
N GLN A 247 -0.56 9.61 0.49
CA GLN A 247 -0.19 8.25 0.13
C GLN A 247 1.22 8.23 -0.46
N ALA A 248 2.00 7.21 -0.08
CA ALA A 248 3.27 6.86 -0.68
C ALA A 248 3.32 5.37 -1.00
N GLY A 249 3.98 5.03 -2.10
CA GLY A 249 4.20 3.66 -2.58
C GLY A 249 4.68 3.64 -4.02
#